data_40013b8a18d05063385359cb62676dc9
#
_entry.id   40013b8a18d05063385359cb62676dc9
#
_cell.length_a   1.000
_cell.length_b   1.000
_cell.length_c   1.000
_cell.angle_alpha   90.00
_cell.angle_beta   90.00
_cell.angle_gamma   90.00
#
_symmetry.space_group_name_H-M   'P 1'
#
loop_
_entity.id
_entity.type
_entity.pdbx_description
1 polymer ?
#
loop_
_entity_poly.entity_id
_entity_poly.type
_entity_poly.pdbx_seq_one_letter_code
_entity_poly.pdbx_strand_id
1 'polypeptide(L)'
;GETGIDPQLVAALERQYGFDKPPLQRLWLMLSSYARLDFGESFYRDARVIDLIAEKLPVSLSLGLWATLITYLVSIPLGVAKAVRHGSAFDLWSSALVVVGYAVPGFLFAIVLIVLFAGGSYLDWFPLRGLASEGAERLGPLARFADYLWHLALPVGSLVVGGFASLTLLTKNSFLDEISRQYVATARAKGLSERRVLYGHVFRNAMLLVVAGLPAALVSVFFTGSLLIEVLFSLDGLGLMGYEAALGRDYPVVFGSLFIFTLLGLLVKLAGDLAYSLVDPRIDFAARRQ
;
A
#
# COMPACT_ATOMS: atom_id res chain seq x y z
N GLY A 1 -27.33 15.05 37.10
CA GLY A 1 -26.52 14.68 38.25
C GLY A 1 -25.12 14.36 37.77
N GLU A 2 -24.13 15.18 38.12
CA GLU A 2 -22.71 14.90 37.94
C GLU A 2 -22.36 13.75 38.90
N THR A 3 -22.37 12.53 38.42
CA THR A 3 -21.72 11.41 39.10
C THR A 3 -20.20 11.62 38.85
N GLY A 4 -19.57 12.36 39.80
CA GLY A 4 -18.13 12.47 39.84
C GLY A 4 -17.51 11.07 39.86
N ILE A 5 -16.60 10.76 38.97
CA ILE A 5 -15.83 9.51 38.98
C ILE A 5 -15.13 9.41 40.35
N ASP A 6 -15.21 8.26 41.00
CA ASP A 6 -14.57 8.03 42.31
C ASP A 6 -13.07 8.43 42.25
N PRO A 7 -12.60 9.38 43.06
CA PRO A 7 -11.21 9.82 43.09
C PRO A 7 -10.23 8.67 43.31
N GLN A 8 -10.62 7.61 44.02
CA GLN A 8 -9.77 6.43 44.20
C GLN A 8 -9.62 5.62 42.93
N LEU A 9 -10.68 5.52 42.13
CA LEU A 9 -10.65 4.86 40.83
C LEU A 9 -9.76 5.67 39.84
N VAL A 10 -9.90 7.00 39.86
CA VAL A 10 -9.02 7.86 39.01
C VAL A 10 -7.55 7.68 39.38
N ALA A 11 -7.21 7.73 40.68
CA ALA A 11 -5.86 7.53 41.16
C ALA A 11 -5.30 6.12 40.86
N ALA A 12 -6.17 5.10 40.88
CA ALA A 12 -5.77 3.75 40.49
C ALA A 12 -5.49 3.62 39.01
N LEU A 13 -6.31 4.24 38.14
CA LEU A 13 -6.10 4.33 36.70
C LEU A 13 -4.84 5.13 36.35
N GLU A 14 -4.61 6.27 37.02
CA GLU A 14 -3.41 7.07 36.82
C GLU A 14 -2.12 6.29 37.14
N ARG A 15 -2.14 5.49 38.22
CA ARG A 15 -1.01 4.60 38.56
C ARG A 15 -0.85 3.45 37.56
N GLN A 16 -1.94 2.83 37.17
CA GLN A 16 -1.94 1.71 36.23
C GLN A 16 -1.32 2.12 34.87
N TYR A 17 -1.68 3.32 34.39
CA TYR A 17 -1.17 3.87 33.12
C TYR A 17 0.06 4.75 33.28
N GLY A 18 0.59 4.89 34.52
CA GLY A 18 1.79 5.66 34.81
C GLY A 18 1.66 7.17 34.62
N PHE A 19 0.43 7.70 34.64
CA PHE A 19 0.18 9.14 34.52
C PHE A 19 0.65 9.93 35.76
N ASP A 20 0.87 9.24 36.87
CA ASP A 20 1.44 9.76 38.10
C ASP A 20 2.94 10.09 38.01
N LYS A 21 3.62 9.62 36.96
CA LYS A 21 5.08 9.80 36.80
C LYS A 21 5.45 11.08 36.01
N PRO A 22 6.65 11.68 36.27
CA PRO A 22 7.14 12.80 35.49
C PRO A 22 7.22 12.50 33.99
N PRO A 23 7.01 13.50 33.11
CA PRO A 23 6.96 13.29 31.65
C PRO A 23 8.16 12.56 31.05
N LEU A 24 9.38 12.87 31.50
CA LEU A 24 10.60 12.20 31.02
C LEU A 24 10.67 10.73 31.44
N GLN A 25 10.20 10.42 32.65
CA GLN A 25 10.15 9.03 33.10
C GLN A 25 9.10 8.23 32.32
N ARG A 26 7.93 8.82 32.03
CA ARG A 26 6.91 8.20 31.16
C ARG A 26 7.47 7.93 29.77
N LEU A 27 8.14 8.92 29.18
CA LEU A 27 8.77 8.76 27.85
C LEU A 27 9.78 7.59 27.85
N TRP A 28 10.65 7.52 28.90
CA TRP A 28 11.63 6.43 28.99
C TRP A 28 10.97 5.06 29.13
N LEU A 29 9.94 4.94 29.96
CA LEU A 29 9.17 3.71 30.11
C LEU A 29 8.51 3.30 28.79
N MET A 30 7.85 4.24 28.10
CA MET A 30 7.25 4.02 26.80
C MET A 30 8.29 3.53 25.78
N LEU A 31 9.42 4.20 25.63
CA LEU A 31 10.47 3.81 24.71
C LEU A 31 11.06 2.43 25.03
N SER A 32 11.26 2.13 26.33
CA SER A 32 11.75 0.82 26.75
C SER A 32 10.78 -0.33 26.50
N SER A 33 9.46 -0.09 26.65
CA SER A 33 8.40 -1.04 26.32
C SER A 33 8.30 -1.23 24.82
N TYR A 34 8.32 -0.15 24.04
CA TYR A 34 8.24 -0.18 22.58
C TYR A 34 9.45 -0.88 21.94
N ALA A 35 10.64 -0.75 22.53
CA ALA A 35 11.82 -1.51 22.10
C ALA A 35 11.65 -3.05 22.28
N ARG A 36 10.72 -3.47 23.13
CA ARG A 36 10.33 -4.87 23.34
C ARG A 36 9.07 -5.27 22.59
N LEU A 37 8.52 -4.38 21.75
CA LEU A 37 7.22 -4.51 21.05
C LEU A 37 6.04 -4.67 22.03
N ASP A 38 6.18 -4.15 23.25
CA ASP A 38 5.12 -4.08 24.23
C ASP A 38 4.47 -2.68 24.18
N PHE A 39 3.30 -2.60 23.56
CA PHE A 39 2.53 -1.37 23.38
C PHE A 39 1.41 -1.21 24.42
N GLY A 40 1.32 -2.15 25.37
CA GLY A 40 0.25 -2.22 26.36
C GLY A 40 -1.06 -2.78 25.77
N GLU A 41 -2.15 -2.49 26.49
CA GLU A 41 -3.51 -2.95 26.17
C GLU A 41 -4.35 -1.78 25.65
N SER A 42 -5.30 -2.09 24.76
CA SER A 42 -6.31 -1.15 24.30
C SER A 42 -7.19 -0.70 25.48
N PHE A 43 -7.57 0.57 25.50
CA PHE A 43 -8.46 1.09 26.54
C PHE A 43 -9.92 0.58 26.42
N TYR A 44 -10.29 0.09 25.24
CA TYR A 44 -11.68 -0.27 24.92
C TYR A 44 -11.86 -1.71 24.44
N ARG A 45 -10.79 -2.42 24.08
CA ARG A 45 -10.90 -3.73 23.41
C ARG A 45 -10.39 -4.91 24.23
N ASP A 46 -10.07 -4.74 25.49
CA ASP A 46 -9.62 -5.80 26.41
C ASP A 46 -8.63 -6.80 25.78
N ALA A 47 -7.68 -6.24 24.99
CA ALA A 47 -6.70 -7.00 24.22
C ALA A 47 -5.38 -6.21 24.09
N ARG A 48 -4.27 -6.93 23.97
CA ARG A 48 -2.98 -6.28 23.74
C ARG A 48 -2.91 -5.67 22.33
N VAL A 49 -2.34 -4.48 22.24
CA VAL A 49 -2.24 -3.74 20.99
C VAL A 49 -1.53 -4.55 19.89
N ILE A 50 -0.47 -5.30 20.26
CA ILE A 50 0.26 -6.13 19.28
C ILE A 50 -0.61 -7.23 18.68
N ASP A 51 -1.50 -7.83 19.48
CA ASP A 51 -2.41 -8.88 19.02
C ASP A 51 -3.48 -8.30 18.08
N LEU A 52 -4.02 -7.11 18.41
CA LEU A 52 -4.94 -6.38 17.53
C LEU A 52 -4.29 -6.04 16.17
N ILE A 53 -3.03 -5.56 16.20
CA ILE A 53 -2.30 -5.28 14.97
C ILE A 53 -2.09 -6.56 14.16
N ALA A 54 -1.67 -7.65 14.79
CA ALA A 54 -1.44 -8.92 14.11
C ALA A 54 -2.72 -9.50 13.48
N GLU A 55 -3.88 -9.33 14.13
CA GLU A 55 -5.18 -9.76 13.62
C GLU A 55 -5.61 -8.97 12.37
N LYS A 56 -5.40 -7.65 12.35
CA LYS A 56 -5.84 -6.76 11.26
C LYS A 56 -4.84 -6.67 10.11
N LEU A 57 -3.56 -6.97 10.37
CA LEU A 57 -2.48 -6.90 9.40
C LEU A 57 -2.74 -7.68 8.09
N PRO A 58 -3.26 -8.93 8.10
CA PRO A 58 -3.52 -9.67 6.87
C PRO A 58 -4.47 -8.98 5.90
N VAL A 59 -5.47 -8.25 6.40
CA VAL A 59 -6.44 -7.51 5.58
C VAL A 59 -5.74 -6.40 4.81
N SER A 60 -5.03 -5.52 5.52
CA SER A 60 -4.32 -4.40 4.90
C SER A 60 -3.19 -4.86 3.99
N LEU A 61 -2.45 -5.91 4.38
CA LEU A 61 -1.45 -6.54 3.51
C LEU A 61 -2.05 -7.09 2.21
N SER A 62 -3.20 -7.76 2.30
CA SER A 62 -3.91 -8.28 1.13
C SER A 62 -4.24 -7.18 0.14
N LEU A 63 -4.91 -6.12 0.62
CA LEU A 63 -5.27 -4.98 -0.22
C LEU A 63 -4.05 -4.36 -0.89
N GLY A 64 -3.03 -4.12 -0.09
CA GLY A 64 -1.85 -3.43 -0.51
C GLY A 64 -0.97 -4.20 -1.47
N LEU A 65 -0.70 -5.46 -1.18
CA LEU A 65 0.11 -6.31 -2.04
C LEU A 65 -0.56 -6.54 -3.40
N TRP A 66 -1.86 -6.86 -3.40
CA TRP A 66 -2.58 -7.07 -4.66
C TRP A 66 -2.71 -5.79 -5.47
N ALA A 67 -3.03 -4.66 -4.82
CA ALA A 67 -3.11 -3.38 -5.53
C ALA A 67 -1.75 -3.00 -6.14
N THR A 68 -0.66 -3.12 -5.39
CA THR A 68 0.69 -2.84 -5.90
C THR A 68 1.07 -3.80 -7.02
N LEU A 69 0.88 -5.11 -6.83
CA LEU A 69 1.20 -6.12 -7.84
C LEU A 69 0.47 -5.85 -9.15
N ILE A 70 -0.85 -5.63 -9.11
CA ILE A 70 -1.66 -5.38 -10.31
C ILE A 70 -1.27 -4.05 -10.95
N THR A 71 -1.07 -3.00 -10.15
CA THR A 71 -0.61 -1.70 -10.66
C THR A 71 0.70 -1.85 -11.45
N TYR A 72 1.70 -2.53 -10.91
CA TYR A 72 2.98 -2.72 -11.57
C TYR A 72 2.86 -3.64 -12.81
N LEU A 73 2.13 -4.74 -12.66
CA LEU A 73 1.95 -5.73 -13.74
C LEU A 73 1.24 -5.14 -14.97
N VAL A 74 0.34 -4.19 -14.78
CA VAL A 74 -0.42 -3.56 -15.86
C VAL A 74 0.24 -2.27 -16.34
N SER A 75 0.71 -1.40 -15.43
CA SER A 75 1.27 -0.10 -15.77
C SER A 75 2.58 -0.19 -16.54
N ILE A 76 3.47 -1.13 -16.16
CA ILE A 76 4.77 -1.27 -16.83
C ILE A 76 4.60 -1.67 -18.30
N PRO A 77 3.92 -2.77 -18.65
CA PRO A 77 3.71 -3.14 -20.06
C PRO A 77 2.99 -2.05 -20.87
N LEU A 78 1.99 -1.41 -20.25
CA LEU A 78 1.26 -0.32 -20.92
C LEU A 78 2.17 0.89 -21.16
N GLY A 79 2.96 1.32 -20.17
CA GLY A 79 3.92 2.42 -20.30
C GLY A 79 4.95 2.16 -21.39
N VAL A 80 5.51 0.94 -21.45
CA VAL A 80 6.43 0.51 -22.53
C VAL A 80 5.74 0.56 -23.88
N ALA A 81 4.53 -0.01 -24.01
CA ALA A 81 3.79 -0.02 -25.26
C ALA A 81 3.46 1.40 -25.75
N LYS A 82 3.16 2.33 -24.82
CA LYS A 82 2.93 3.75 -25.11
C LYS A 82 4.19 4.46 -25.55
N ALA A 83 5.34 4.17 -24.94
CA ALA A 83 6.62 4.74 -25.34
C ALA A 83 7.03 4.30 -26.75
N VAL A 84 6.92 3.00 -27.05
CA VAL A 84 7.24 2.42 -28.37
C VAL A 84 6.34 2.97 -29.47
N ARG A 85 5.07 3.27 -29.15
CA ARG A 85 4.08 3.82 -30.08
C ARG A 85 3.81 5.30 -29.85
N HIS A 86 4.80 6.03 -29.36
CA HIS A 86 4.66 7.45 -29.01
C HIS A 86 4.07 8.28 -30.17
N GLY A 87 3.10 9.14 -29.86
CA GLY A 87 2.39 9.98 -30.83
C GLY A 87 1.33 9.25 -31.66
N SER A 88 1.15 7.94 -31.52
CA SER A 88 0.08 7.18 -32.19
C SER A 88 -1.29 7.40 -31.55
N ALA A 89 -2.36 7.03 -32.28
CA ALA A 89 -3.72 7.04 -31.75
C ALA A 89 -3.85 6.17 -30.45
N PHE A 90 -3.12 5.03 -30.38
CA PHE A 90 -3.07 4.21 -29.18
C PHE A 90 -2.50 4.97 -27.98
N ASP A 91 -1.39 5.69 -28.18
CA ASP A 91 -0.79 6.49 -27.10
C ASP A 91 -1.73 7.62 -26.67
N LEU A 92 -2.38 8.30 -27.60
CA LEU A 92 -3.32 9.38 -27.30
C LEU A 92 -4.53 8.90 -26.50
N TRP A 93 -5.27 7.90 -27.00
CA TRP A 93 -6.48 7.41 -26.36
C TRP A 93 -6.21 6.72 -25.03
N SER A 94 -5.15 5.91 -24.93
CA SER A 94 -4.77 5.31 -23.66
C SER A 94 -4.29 6.36 -22.65
N SER A 95 -3.67 7.48 -23.07
CA SER A 95 -3.34 8.59 -22.18
C SER A 95 -4.59 9.29 -21.67
N ALA A 96 -5.57 9.55 -22.54
CA ALA A 96 -6.84 10.15 -22.13
C ALA A 96 -7.55 9.27 -21.10
N LEU A 97 -7.63 7.95 -21.32
CA LEU A 97 -8.26 7.01 -20.40
C LEU A 97 -7.55 6.98 -19.03
N VAL A 98 -6.21 6.93 -19.06
CA VAL A 98 -5.36 6.93 -17.84
C VAL A 98 -5.56 8.22 -17.05
N VAL A 99 -5.60 9.39 -17.71
CA VAL A 99 -5.80 10.69 -17.05
C VAL A 99 -7.21 10.81 -16.47
N VAL A 100 -8.23 10.37 -17.21
CA VAL A 100 -9.62 10.35 -16.71
C VAL A 100 -9.75 9.46 -15.48
N GLY A 101 -9.14 8.26 -15.51
CA GLY A 101 -9.12 7.37 -14.34
C GLY A 101 -8.40 8.00 -13.13
N TYR A 102 -7.31 8.72 -13.36
CA TYR A 102 -6.58 9.42 -12.30
C TYR A 102 -7.35 10.60 -11.70
N ALA A 103 -8.18 11.27 -12.49
CA ALA A 103 -8.96 12.40 -12.02
C ALA A 103 -10.09 12.01 -11.05
N VAL A 104 -10.50 10.73 -11.04
CA VAL A 104 -11.54 10.22 -10.14
C VAL A 104 -10.89 9.74 -8.84
N PRO A 105 -11.22 10.31 -7.67
CA PRO A 105 -10.77 9.80 -6.38
C PRO A 105 -11.12 8.32 -6.21
N GLY A 106 -10.15 7.49 -5.77
CA GLY A 106 -10.32 6.04 -5.67
C GLY A 106 -11.55 5.60 -4.87
N PHE A 107 -11.90 6.33 -3.79
CA PHE A 107 -13.09 6.01 -3.00
C PHE A 107 -14.40 6.29 -3.76
N LEU A 108 -14.45 7.33 -4.59
CA LEU A 108 -15.62 7.57 -5.46
C LEU A 108 -15.74 6.47 -6.51
N PHE A 109 -14.60 6.04 -7.06
CA PHE A 109 -14.61 4.91 -7.99
C PHE A 109 -15.07 3.62 -7.29
N ALA A 110 -14.67 3.38 -6.04
CA ALA A 110 -15.16 2.28 -5.22
C ALA A 110 -16.69 2.32 -5.06
N ILE A 111 -17.25 3.48 -4.75
CA ILE A 111 -18.73 3.65 -4.64
C ILE A 111 -19.41 3.30 -5.96
N VAL A 112 -18.87 3.77 -7.09
CA VAL A 112 -19.41 3.44 -8.42
C VAL A 112 -19.37 1.93 -8.68
N LEU A 113 -18.25 1.27 -8.34
CA LEU A 113 -18.12 -0.19 -8.49
C LEU A 113 -19.12 -0.94 -7.60
N ILE A 114 -19.30 -0.52 -6.36
CA ILE A 114 -20.29 -1.11 -5.43
C ILE A 114 -21.70 -0.98 -6.02
N VAL A 115 -22.10 0.22 -6.42
CA VAL A 115 -23.43 0.47 -6.95
C VAL A 115 -23.70 -0.36 -8.20
N LEU A 116 -22.70 -0.48 -9.09
CA LEU A 116 -22.87 -1.20 -10.36
C LEU A 116 -22.79 -2.71 -10.18
N PHE A 117 -21.93 -3.23 -9.29
CA PHE A 117 -21.54 -4.65 -9.29
C PHE A 117 -21.79 -5.40 -7.98
N ALA A 118 -22.10 -4.73 -6.86
CA ALA A 118 -22.27 -5.38 -5.55
C ALA A 118 -23.45 -4.85 -4.73
N GLY A 119 -24.13 -3.82 -5.19
CA GLY A 119 -25.21 -3.18 -4.43
C GLY A 119 -26.60 -3.73 -4.68
N GLY A 120 -26.75 -4.76 -5.51
CA GLY A 120 -28.04 -5.32 -5.90
C GLY A 120 -28.95 -4.40 -6.72
N SER A 121 -28.50 -3.15 -7.01
CA SER A 121 -29.29 -2.16 -7.78
C SER A 121 -29.23 -2.40 -9.29
N TYR A 122 -28.08 -2.87 -9.80
CA TYR A 122 -27.85 -3.15 -11.22
C TYR A 122 -27.36 -4.58 -11.43
N LEU A 123 -26.11 -4.87 -11.06
CA LEU A 123 -25.49 -6.19 -11.18
C LEU A 123 -25.08 -6.64 -9.78
N ASP A 124 -25.26 -7.91 -9.48
CA ASP A 124 -24.86 -8.52 -8.20
C ASP A 124 -23.84 -9.61 -8.47
N TRP A 125 -22.67 -9.18 -8.98
CA TRP A 125 -21.61 -10.08 -9.42
C TRP A 125 -20.53 -10.29 -8.39
N PHE A 126 -20.34 -9.31 -7.48
CA PHE A 126 -19.26 -9.36 -6.50
C PHE A 126 -19.79 -9.15 -5.08
N PRO A 127 -19.14 -9.77 -4.09
CA PRO A 127 -19.50 -9.57 -2.70
C PRO A 127 -19.19 -8.13 -2.27
N LEU A 128 -20.06 -7.60 -1.42
CA LEU A 128 -19.90 -6.25 -0.88
C LEU A 128 -18.95 -6.20 0.32
N ARG A 129 -18.86 -7.26 1.11
CA ARG A 129 -18.24 -7.24 2.44
C ARG A 129 -17.28 -8.38 2.67
N GLY A 130 -16.22 -8.09 3.46
CA GLY A 130 -15.29 -9.10 3.94
C GLY A 130 -14.29 -9.58 2.89
N LEU A 131 -13.38 -10.46 3.29
CA LEU A 131 -12.38 -11.08 2.43
C LEU A 131 -12.73 -12.52 2.03
N ALA A 132 -13.80 -13.08 2.53
CA ALA A 132 -14.24 -14.44 2.25
C ALA A 132 -15.74 -14.59 2.49
N SER A 133 -16.38 -15.52 1.77
CA SER A 133 -17.77 -15.89 1.98
C SER A 133 -17.97 -16.61 3.31
N GLU A 134 -19.19 -16.54 3.87
CA GLU A 134 -19.56 -17.34 5.04
C GLU A 134 -19.39 -18.84 4.73
N GLY A 135 -18.66 -19.54 5.60
CA GLY A 135 -18.34 -20.96 5.41
C GLY A 135 -17.21 -21.25 4.43
N ALA A 136 -16.44 -20.25 4.00
CA ALA A 136 -15.28 -20.44 3.12
C ALA A 136 -14.22 -21.39 3.69
N GLU A 137 -14.16 -21.56 5.01
CA GLU A 137 -13.28 -22.54 5.68
C GLU A 137 -13.62 -23.99 5.32
N ARG A 138 -14.83 -24.26 4.84
CA ARG A 138 -15.27 -25.61 4.38
C ARG A 138 -14.90 -25.88 2.91
N LEU A 139 -14.47 -24.86 2.20
CA LEU A 139 -14.05 -24.98 0.80
C LEU A 139 -12.66 -25.63 0.70
N GLY A 140 -12.42 -26.34 -0.39
CA GLY A 140 -11.08 -26.80 -0.70
C GLY A 140 -10.12 -25.62 -0.96
N PRO A 141 -8.79 -25.83 -0.85
CA PRO A 141 -7.80 -24.72 -0.91
C PRO A 141 -7.92 -23.84 -2.16
N LEU A 142 -8.15 -24.44 -3.32
CA LEU A 142 -8.29 -23.72 -4.60
C LEU A 142 -9.57 -22.88 -4.64
N ALA A 143 -10.70 -23.45 -4.19
CA ALA A 143 -11.97 -22.74 -4.14
C ALA A 143 -11.94 -21.60 -3.13
N ARG A 144 -11.30 -21.81 -1.97
CA ARG A 144 -11.07 -20.77 -0.96
C ARG A 144 -10.20 -19.62 -1.50
N PHE A 145 -9.16 -19.93 -2.27
CA PHE A 145 -8.34 -18.91 -2.90
C PHE A 145 -9.10 -18.14 -3.97
N ALA A 146 -9.92 -18.81 -4.77
CA ALA A 146 -10.78 -18.15 -5.74
C ALA A 146 -11.83 -17.24 -5.09
N ASP A 147 -12.46 -17.69 -4.01
CA ASP A 147 -13.40 -16.90 -3.18
C ASP A 147 -12.72 -15.63 -2.63
N TYR A 148 -11.52 -15.78 -2.08
CA TYR A 148 -10.72 -14.66 -1.60
C TYR A 148 -10.41 -13.64 -2.72
N LEU A 149 -9.98 -14.08 -3.91
CA LEU A 149 -9.73 -13.19 -5.04
C LEU A 149 -11.00 -12.49 -5.53
N TRP A 150 -12.12 -13.17 -5.46
CA TRP A 150 -13.43 -12.63 -5.82
C TRP A 150 -13.85 -11.49 -4.88
N HIS A 151 -13.62 -11.64 -3.58
CA HIS A 151 -13.85 -10.58 -2.58
C HIS A 151 -12.90 -9.39 -2.75
N LEU A 152 -11.68 -9.63 -3.21
CA LEU A 152 -10.69 -8.58 -3.46
C LEU A 152 -10.91 -7.80 -4.76
N ALA A 153 -11.72 -8.30 -5.69
CA ALA A 153 -11.81 -7.75 -7.03
C ALA A 153 -12.20 -6.27 -7.05
N LEU A 154 -13.26 -5.88 -6.35
CA LEU A 154 -13.71 -4.48 -6.30
C LEU A 154 -12.84 -3.59 -5.41
N PRO A 155 -12.47 -3.98 -4.16
CA PRO A 155 -11.58 -3.19 -3.32
C PRO A 155 -10.23 -2.91 -3.99
N VAL A 156 -9.58 -3.93 -4.52
CA VAL A 156 -8.29 -3.80 -5.19
C VAL A 156 -8.43 -3.02 -6.50
N GLY A 157 -9.48 -3.28 -7.28
CA GLY A 157 -9.75 -2.53 -8.51
C GLY A 157 -9.85 -1.02 -8.26
N SER A 158 -10.48 -0.61 -7.16
CA SER A 158 -10.59 0.80 -6.79
C SER A 158 -9.26 1.43 -6.36
N LEU A 159 -8.39 0.67 -5.69
CA LEU A 159 -7.05 1.13 -5.31
C LEU A 159 -6.12 1.25 -6.53
N VAL A 160 -6.19 0.30 -7.46
CA VAL A 160 -5.35 0.27 -8.67
C VAL A 160 -5.55 1.50 -9.54
N VAL A 161 -6.79 1.97 -9.70
CA VAL A 161 -7.10 3.13 -10.55
C VAL A 161 -6.32 4.37 -10.13
N GLY A 162 -6.14 4.61 -8.81
CA GLY A 162 -5.37 5.75 -8.30
C GLY A 162 -3.87 5.68 -8.60
N GLY A 163 -3.27 4.49 -8.51
CA GLY A 163 -1.82 4.29 -8.72
C GLY A 163 -1.41 4.10 -10.19
N PHE A 164 -2.33 3.62 -11.00
CA PHE A 164 -2.09 3.17 -12.37
C PHE A 164 -1.57 4.27 -13.31
N ALA A 165 -2.13 5.47 -13.22
CA ALA A 165 -1.78 6.57 -14.10
C ALA A 165 -0.34 7.05 -13.89
N SER A 166 0.03 7.30 -12.64
CA SER A 166 1.35 7.81 -12.29
C SER A 166 2.45 6.84 -12.74
N LEU A 167 2.30 5.54 -12.46
CA LEU A 167 3.29 4.53 -12.83
C LEU A 167 3.36 4.31 -14.35
N THR A 168 2.21 4.33 -15.05
CA THR A 168 2.16 4.21 -16.51
C THR A 168 2.90 5.38 -17.19
N LEU A 169 2.64 6.61 -16.74
CA LEU A 169 3.28 7.80 -17.29
C LEU A 169 4.77 7.85 -16.92
N LEU A 170 5.14 7.49 -15.69
CA LEU A 170 6.53 7.37 -15.28
C LEU A 170 7.28 6.36 -16.15
N THR A 171 6.72 5.18 -16.36
CA THR A 171 7.31 4.14 -17.21
C THR A 171 7.45 4.62 -18.66
N LYS A 172 6.39 5.24 -19.21
CA LYS A 172 6.43 5.80 -20.57
C LYS A 172 7.57 6.80 -20.72
N ASN A 173 7.66 7.79 -19.83
CA ASN A 173 8.64 8.86 -19.92
C ASN A 173 10.06 8.32 -19.75
N SER A 174 10.29 7.45 -18.78
CA SER A 174 11.59 6.80 -18.57
C SER A 174 12.05 6.00 -19.80
N PHE A 175 11.11 5.33 -20.49
CA PHE A 175 11.41 4.64 -21.74
C PHE A 175 11.71 5.60 -22.89
N LEU A 176 10.98 6.70 -23.04
CA LEU A 176 11.22 7.70 -24.07
C LEU A 176 12.60 8.34 -23.91
N ASP A 177 12.97 8.67 -22.68
CA ASP A 177 14.29 9.22 -22.38
C ASP A 177 15.41 8.25 -22.76
N GLU A 178 15.25 6.97 -22.44
CA GLU A 178 16.26 5.95 -22.74
C GLU A 178 16.31 5.55 -24.23
N ILE A 179 15.18 5.50 -24.94
CA ILE A 179 15.13 5.20 -26.38
C ILE A 179 15.91 6.25 -27.19
N SER A 180 15.97 7.49 -26.72
CA SER A 180 16.67 8.60 -27.39
C SER A 180 18.20 8.60 -27.19
N ARG A 181 18.73 7.74 -26.30
CA ARG A 181 20.16 7.71 -25.96
C ARG A 181 21.04 7.17 -27.09
N GLN A 182 22.27 7.67 -27.17
CA GLN A 182 23.23 7.32 -28.24
C GLN A 182 23.57 5.81 -28.28
N TYR A 183 23.60 5.12 -27.14
CA TYR A 183 23.86 3.68 -27.10
C TYR A 183 22.78 2.87 -27.83
N VAL A 184 21.54 3.37 -27.88
CA VAL A 184 20.42 2.74 -28.61
C VAL A 184 20.66 2.87 -30.11
N ALA A 185 21.03 4.05 -30.57
CA ALA A 185 21.41 4.27 -31.97
C ALA A 185 22.59 3.35 -32.39
N THR A 186 23.60 3.22 -31.53
CA THR A 186 24.73 2.30 -31.74
C THR A 186 24.29 0.84 -31.83
N ALA A 187 23.39 0.41 -30.96
CA ALA A 187 22.88 -0.96 -30.99
C ALA A 187 22.10 -1.27 -32.29
N ARG A 188 21.28 -0.32 -32.74
CA ARG A 188 20.59 -0.42 -34.05
C ARG A 188 21.58 -0.45 -35.23
N ALA A 189 22.59 0.39 -35.21
CA ALA A 189 23.66 0.42 -36.26
C ALA A 189 24.45 -0.90 -36.35
N LYS A 190 24.55 -1.63 -35.22
CA LYS A 190 25.13 -2.99 -35.16
C LYS A 190 24.19 -4.08 -35.66
N GLY A 191 23.00 -3.75 -36.17
CA GLY A 191 22.03 -4.71 -36.73
C GLY A 191 21.23 -5.50 -35.70
N LEU A 192 21.16 -5.06 -34.44
CA LEU A 192 20.33 -5.71 -33.47
C LEU A 192 18.83 -5.49 -33.77
N SER A 193 18.00 -6.52 -33.59
CA SER A 193 16.56 -6.41 -33.77
C SER A 193 15.95 -5.45 -32.73
N GLU A 194 14.91 -4.70 -33.10
CA GLU A 194 14.23 -3.76 -32.20
C GLU A 194 13.82 -4.39 -30.86
N ARG A 195 13.34 -5.64 -30.87
CA ARG A 195 13.01 -6.36 -29.64
C ARG A 195 14.23 -6.52 -28.74
N ARG A 196 15.39 -6.85 -29.30
CA ARG A 196 16.64 -7.00 -28.54
C ARG A 196 17.16 -5.66 -28.03
N VAL A 197 17.02 -4.61 -28.81
CA VAL A 197 17.35 -3.24 -28.39
C VAL A 197 16.46 -2.80 -27.23
N LEU A 198 15.13 -2.95 -27.36
CA LEU A 198 14.18 -2.50 -26.35
C LEU A 198 14.29 -3.29 -25.04
N TYR A 199 14.21 -4.62 -25.09
CA TYR A 199 14.17 -5.45 -23.89
C TYR A 199 15.56 -5.80 -23.35
N GLY A 200 16.59 -5.86 -24.19
CA GLY A 200 17.95 -6.16 -23.75
C GLY A 200 18.76 -4.95 -23.28
N HIS A 201 18.48 -3.75 -23.80
CA HIS A 201 19.27 -2.56 -23.51
C HIS A 201 18.45 -1.43 -22.85
N VAL A 202 17.32 -1.04 -23.47
CA VAL A 202 16.50 0.09 -22.97
C VAL A 202 15.80 -0.26 -21.69
N PHE A 203 15.12 -1.43 -21.65
CA PHE A 203 14.29 -1.85 -20.51
C PHE A 203 15.04 -1.81 -19.18
N ARG A 204 16.26 -2.35 -19.14
CA ARG A 204 17.05 -2.41 -17.92
C ARG A 204 17.32 -1.02 -17.34
N ASN A 205 17.71 -0.07 -18.19
CA ASN A 205 18.04 1.28 -17.74
C ASN A 205 16.77 2.09 -17.40
N ALA A 206 15.74 2.00 -18.24
CA ALA A 206 14.46 2.67 -18.01
C ALA A 206 13.77 2.21 -16.72
N MET A 207 13.92 0.92 -16.35
CA MET A 207 13.31 0.37 -15.14
C MET A 207 14.01 0.77 -13.84
N LEU A 208 15.23 1.31 -13.87
CA LEU A 208 15.91 1.74 -12.66
C LEU A 208 15.08 2.74 -11.84
N LEU A 209 14.46 3.72 -12.51
CA LEU A 209 13.60 4.70 -11.85
C LEU A 209 12.31 4.08 -11.30
N VAL A 210 11.72 3.13 -12.02
CA VAL A 210 10.51 2.41 -11.60
C VAL A 210 10.79 1.52 -10.37
N VAL A 211 11.91 0.79 -10.40
CA VAL A 211 12.35 -0.07 -9.29
C VAL A 211 12.71 0.77 -8.06
N ALA A 212 13.35 1.92 -8.24
CA ALA A 212 13.65 2.84 -7.13
C ALA A 212 12.39 3.36 -6.42
N GLY A 213 11.26 3.47 -7.13
CA GLY A 213 9.96 3.88 -6.57
C GLY A 213 9.20 2.77 -5.84
N LEU A 214 9.55 1.49 -6.05
CA LEU A 214 8.82 0.35 -5.49
C LEU A 214 8.73 0.34 -3.95
N PRO A 215 9.82 0.60 -3.19
CA PRO A 215 9.75 0.65 -1.74
C PRO A 215 8.78 1.71 -1.23
N ALA A 216 8.78 2.90 -1.81
CA ALA A 216 7.85 3.97 -1.46
C ALA A 216 6.40 3.58 -1.77
N ALA A 217 6.16 2.92 -2.90
CA ALA A 217 4.84 2.40 -3.25
C ALA A 217 4.36 1.33 -2.25
N LEU A 218 5.22 0.41 -1.82
CA LEU A 218 4.90 -0.59 -0.81
C LEU A 218 4.59 0.03 0.55
N VAL A 219 5.37 1.04 0.98
CA VAL A 219 5.09 1.78 2.21
C VAL A 219 3.76 2.53 2.11
N SER A 220 3.49 3.21 0.99
CA SER A 220 2.26 3.99 0.82
C SER A 220 0.99 3.14 0.95
N VAL A 221 1.07 1.86 0.62
CA VAL A 221 -0.03 0.89 0.77
C VAL A 221 -0.49 0.79 2.22
N PHE A 222 0.44 0.81 3.19
CA PHE A 222 0.09 0.75 4.61
C PHE A 222 -0.54 2.04 5.13
N PHE A 223 -0.23 3.21 4.51
CA PHE A 223 -0.52 4.51 5.13
C PHE A 223 -1.66 5.30 4.45
N THR A 224 -1.88 5.16 3.15
CA THR A 224 -2.63 6.21 2.44
C THR A 224 -3.88 5.79 1.71
N GLY A 225 -4.14 4.52 1.54
CA GLY A 225 -5.19 4.14 0.59
C GLY A 225 -6.33 3.32 1.17
N SER A 226 -6.14 2.66 2.30
CA SER A 226 -7.03 1.59 2.70
C SER A 226 -8.21 2.03 3.56
N LEU A 227 -8.09 3.07 4.40
CA LEU A 227 -9.16 3.43 5.34
C LEU A 227 -10.54 3.55 4.69
N LEU A 228 -10.70 4.41 3.68
CA LEU A 228 -11.99 4.60 3.04
C LEU A 228 -12.46 3.34 2.31
N ILE A 229 -11.54 2.59 1.72
CA ILE A 229 -11.84 1.32 1.07
C ILE A 229 -12.22 0.26 2.10
N GLU A 230 -11.48 0.18 3.23
CA GLU A 230 -11.80 -0.70 4.34
C GLU A 230 -13.21 -0.41 4.89
N VAL A 231 -13.57 0.87 5.06
CA VAL A 231 -14.92 1.28 5.49
C VAL A 231 -15.99 0.90 4.47
N LEU A 232 -15.78 1.23 3.20
CA LEU A 232 -16.77 1.00 2.13
C LEU A 232 -17.08 -0.49 1.91
N PHE A 233 -16.05 -1.35 1.98
CA PHE A 233 -16.19 -2.80 1.80
C PHE A 233 -16.29 -3.57 3.12
N SER A 234 -16.46 -2.87 4.25
CA SER A 234 -16.53 -3.46 5.60
C SER A 234 -15.37 -4.43 5.87
N LEU A 235 -14.16 -3.99 5.52
CA LEU A 235 -12.92 -4.73 5.76
C LEU A 235 -12.32 -4.25 7.07
N ASP A 236 -12.07 -5.20 7.97
CA ASP A 236 -11.53 -4.90 9.30
C ASP A 236 -10.00 -4.89 9.28
N GLY A 237 -9.45 -3.84 8.68
CA GLY A 237 -8.01 -3.66 8.50
C GLY A 237 -7.38 -2.66 9.48
N LEU A 238 -6.08 -2.44 9.30
CA LEU A 238 -5.29 -1.55 10.15
C LEU A 238 -5.68 -0.07 9.99
N GLY A 239 -6.12 0.34 8.80
CA GLY A 239 -6.57 1.70 8.55
C GLY A 239 -7.83 2.04 9.34
N LEU A 240 -8.83 1.15 9.32
CA LEU A 240 -10.06 1.29 10.08
C LEU A 240 -9.77 1.26 11.58
N MET A 241 -8.97 0.29 12.05
CA MET A 241 -8.57 0.19 13.46
C MET A 241 -7.89 1.48 13.96
N GLY A 242 -6.94 2.01 13.20
CA GLY A 242 -6.23 3.24 13.58
C GLY A 242 -7.16 4.46 13.62
N TYR A 243 -8.11 4.56 12.70
CA TYR A 243 -9.11 5.62 12.67
C TYR A 243 -10.06 5.55 13.88
N GLU A 244 -10.61 4.38 14.16
CA GLU A 244 -11.47 4.16 15.33
C GLU A 244 -10.74 4.45 16.64
N ALA A 245 -9.49 4.01 16.76
CA ALA A 245 -8.64 4.28 17.91
C ALA A 245 -8.38 5.79 18.09
N ALA A 246 -8.15 6.51 17.01
CA ALA A 246 -7.96 7.96 17.05
C ALA A 246 -9.23 8.70 17.51
N LEU A 247 -10.40 8.33 16.98
CA LEU A 247 -11.68 8.89 17.40
C LEU A 247 -12.02 8.53 18.86
N GLY A 248 -11.75 7.29 19.27
CA GLY A 248 -11.97 6.79 20.61
C GLY A 248 -10.94 7.26 21.63
N ARG A 249 -9.85 7.94 21.19
CA ARG A 249 -8.70 8.31 22.04
C ARG A 249 -8.02 7.11 22.70
N ASP A 250 -7.99 5.99 22.02
CA ASP A 250 -7.26 4.79 22.43
C ASP A 250 -5.77 4.97 22.12
N TYR A 251 -5.10 5.73 22.98
CA TYR A 251 -3.70 6.11 22.77
C TYR A 251 -2.74 4.93 22.62
N PRO A 252 -2.85 3.82 23.39
CA PRO A 252 -1.99 2.66 23.19
C PRO A 252 -2.09 2.11 21.75
N VAL A 253 -3.31 1.99 21.21
CA VAL A 253 -3.52 1.52 19.83
C VAL A 253 -2.99 2.52 18.82
N VAL A 254 -3.25 3.83 19.02
CA VAL A 254 -2.76 4.90 18.11
C VAL A 254 -1.24 4.90 18.04
N PHE A 255 -0.56 4.97 19.18
CA PHE A 255 0.91 5.06 19.20
C PHE A 255 1.57 3.74 18.84
N GLY A 256 1.02 2.59 19.26
CA GLY A 256 1.51 1.28 18.88
C GLY A 256 1.42 1.06 17.36
N SER A 257 0.28 1.42 16.75
CA SER A 257 0.10 1.36 15.30
C SER A 257 1.08 2.26 14.55
N LEU A 258 1.22 3.52 14.98
CA LEU A 258 2.18 4.46 14.38
C LEU A 258 3.63 3.95 14.47
N PHE A 259 4.02 3.37 15.61
CA PHE A 259 5.35 2.79 15.78
C PHE A 259 5.58 1.62 14.83
N ILE A 260 4.66 0.65 14.79
CA ILE A 260 4.76 -0.53 13.90
C ILE A 260 4.78 -0.12 12.44
N PHE A 261 3.90 0.80 12.02
CA PHE A 261 3.89 1.29 10.64
C PHE A 261 5.18 1.98 10.27
N THR A 262 5.69 2.84 11.16
CA THR A 262 6.98 3.52 10.93
C THR A 262 8.12 2.52 10.83
N LEU A 263 8.16 1.53 11.73
CA LEU A 263 9.18 0.48 11.72
C LEU A 263 9.12 -0.35 10.44
N LEU A 264 7.92 -0.82 10.05
CA LEU A 264 7.72 -1.56 8.80
C LEU A 264 8.10 -0.71 7.58
N GLY A 265 7.71 0.58 7.58
CA GLY A 265 8.08 1.51 6.52
C GLY A 265 9.59 1.67 6.38
N LEU A 266 10.31 1.82 7.49
CA LEU A 266 11.78 1.91 7.49
C LEU A 266 12.43 0.60 7.02
N LEU A 267 11.92 -0.55 7.44
CA LEU A 267 12.43 -1.86 7.00
C LEU A 267 12.21 -2.08 5.51
N VAL A 268 11.02 -1.76 4.99
CA VAL A 268 10.72 -1.86 3.55
C VAL A 268 11.60 -0.91 2.76
N LYS A 269 11.79 0.33 3.24
CA LYS A 269 12.69 1.29 2.61
C LYS A 269 14.13 0.79 2.58
N LEU A 270 14.65 0.29 3.70
CA LEU A 270 15.99 -0.28 3.77
C LEU A 270 16.15 -1.48 2.83
N ALA A 271 15.17 -2.38 2.81
CA ALA A 271 15.17 -3.52 1.86
C ALA A 271 15.16 -3.06 0.41
N GLY A 272 14.43 -1.99 0.11
CA GLY A 272 14.40 -1.37 -1.21
C GLY A 272 15.72 -0.73 -1.61
N ASP A 273 16.36 -0.01 -0.70
CA ASP A 273 17.68 0.61 -0.94
C ASP A 273 18.74 -0.47 -1.19
N LEU A 274 18.69 -1.59 -0.44
CA LEU A 274 19.56 -2.75 -0.68
C LEU A 274 19.26 -3.42 -2.02
N ALA A 275 18.00 -3.64 -2.36
CA ALA A 275 17.61 -4.20 -3.65
C ALA A 275 18.04 -3.31 -4.82
N TYR A 276 17.92 -1.98 -4.66
CA TYR A 276 18.34 -1.03 -5.67
C TYR A 276 19.86 -1.07 -5.90
N SER A 277 20.66 -1.20 -4.85
CA SER A 277 22.12 -1.34 -4.98
C SER A 277 22.53 -2.63 -5.70
N LEU A 278 21.74 -3.71 -5.56
CA LEU A 278 21.96 -4.97 -6.30
C LEU A 278 21.60 -4.86 -7.79
N VAL A 279 20.61 -4.02 -8.12
CA VAL A 279 20.16 -3.80 -9.51
C VAL A 279 21.08 -2.83 -10.26
N ASP A 280 21.56 -1.78 -9.59
CA ASP A 280 22.52 -0.81 -10.14
C ASP A 280 23.83 -0.81 -9.36
N PRO A 281 24.83 -1.62 -9.78
CA PRO A 281 26.15 -1.66 -9.12
C PRO A 281 26.97 -0.37 -9.25
N ARG A 282 26.48 0.64 -9.97
CA ARG A 282 27.15 1.95 -10.10
C ARG A 282 26.94 2.83 -8.88
N ILE A 283 26.03 2.45 -7.98
CA ILE A 283 25.78 3.16 -6.72
C ILE A 283 26.78 2.64 -5.69
N ASP A 284 27.94 3.29 -5.63
CA ASP A 284 28.91 3.04 -4.56
C ASP A 284 28.59 3.95 -3.37
N PHE A 285 28.09 3.36 -2.29
CA PHE A 285 27.85 4.08 -1.03
C PHE A 285 29.17 4.58 -0.38
N ALA A 286 30.32 4.07 -0.82
CA ALA A 286 31.64 4.48 -0.33
C ALA A 286 32.12 5.81 -0.97
N ALA A 287 31.65 6.16 -2.16
CA ALA A 287 32.09 7.37 -2.89
C ALA A 287 31.57 8.70 -2.29
N ARG A 288 30.65 8.67 -1.31
CA ARG A 288 30.15 9.87 -0.61
C ARG A 288 31.02 10.37 0.55
N ARG A 289 32.24 9.80 0.73
CA ARG A 289 33.19 10.20 1.80
C ARG A 289 34.34 11.09 1.27
N GLN A 290 34.15 11.78 0.15
CA GLN A 290 35.12 12.84 -0.27
C GLN A 290 34.41 14.17 -0.42
#